data_156b1c2fe1cf946a8b60c829d0ecf0a2
#
_entry.id   156b1c2fe1cf946a8b60c829d0ecf0a2
#
_cell.length_a   1.000
_cell.length_b   1.000
_cell.length_c   1.000
_cell.angle_alpha   90.00
_cell.angle_beta   90.00
_cell.angle_gamma   90.00
#
_symmetry.space_group_name_H-M   'P 1'
#
loop_
_entity.id
_entity.type
_entity.pdbx_description
1 polymer ?
#
loop_
_entity_poly.entity_id
_entity_poly.type
_entity_poly.pdbx_seq_one_letter_code
_entity_poly.pdbx_strand_id
1 'polypeptide(L)'
;PTTDSVSLKVGETYDISVTNPVQELAYTWSTTDGNVASVENGKVTAKGEGSADISVTNGVKTKTVSVNVSKNQINGFSMTVKEPSGDDQSSVILTAKGLPADVSGNVIFYDVTGGQKTLLYKAEAAATVEYTYETDSLLGAKQFEAVYSGNEKYEGATATATGSYGKTQAITIDGDVSKEVTYGTEHWNDEIVIALADIENTLKGRTLATEVAFAQSEDAPNTGLAENVANVRVEESNHTIHVIPQNAGKITIKIKAVPGEGNFYREASVDYTLTVKRQEVSFENVTWNKASKVYDGNTEIELTGTVNTEKITIPKEKAAIAGKDVVAQPQNVTVAAGIYYMTVEGNGTANYQLVVEEGQNVVQNVATITHRPLYLTSANAETVSLAYGQNLKTAIEEMTGLVALCNGNGAVEEVQGVNPSETGLVGNDQITVLPGGDSAGNSACE
;
A
#
# COMPACT_ATOMS: atom_id res chain seq x y z
N PRO A 1 66.60 7.66 14.26
CA PRO A 1 65.14 7.59 14.14
C PRO A 1 64.62 6.26 14.69
N THR A 2 63.44 6.31 15.23
CA THR A 2 62.74 5.13 15.78
C THR A 2 61.85 4.42 14.77
N THR A 3 61.67 5.01 13.58
CA THR A 3 60.90 4.43 12.48
C THR A 3 61.76 4.34 11.22
N ASP A 4 61.52 3.34 10.38
CA ASP A 4 62.20 3.15 9.09
C ASP A 4 61.35 3.68 7.92
N SER A 5 60.03 3.88 8.13
CA SER A 5 59.13 4.46 7.14
C SER A 5 58.02 5.26 7.77
N VAL A 6 57.49 6.24 7.03
CA VAL A 6 56.33 7.11 7.39
C VAL A 6 55.47 7.29 6.16
N SER A 7 54.16 7.23 6.35
CA SER A 7 53.16 7.55 5.33
C SER A 7 52.49 8.87 5.68
N LEU A 8 52.45 9.81 4.75
CA LEU A 8 51.89 11.16 4.91
C LEU A 8 50.95 11.47 3.75
N LYS A 9 50.02 12.35 4.01
CA LYS A 9 49.24 13.02 2.97
C LYS A 9 49.91 14.33 2.57
N VAL A 10 49.73 14.78 1.34
CA VAL A 10 50.24 16.08 0.86
C VAL A 10 49.78 17.20 1.80
N GLY A 11 50.71 17.98 2.26
CA GLY A 11 50.52 19.07 3.24
C GLY A 11 50.74 18.68 4.70
N GLU A 12 50.83 17.36 5.03
CA GLU A 12 51.12 16.95 6.39
C GLU A 12 52.59 17.11 6.74
N THR A 13 52.86 17.21 8.02
CA THR A 13 54.23 17.27 8.55
C THR A 13 54.45 16.14 9.55
N TYR A 14 55.69 15.69 9.65
CA TYR A 14 56.11 14.68 10.60
C TYR A 14 57.50 14.98 11.17
N ASP A 15 57.66 14.95 12.49
CA ASP A 15 58.92 15.24 13.15
C ASP A 15 59.74 13.93 13.35
N ILE A 16 60.87 13.83 12.67
CA ILE A 16 61.84 12.78 12.86
C ILE A 16 62.84 13.19 13.90
N SER A 17 62.89 12.51 15.02
CA SER A 17 63.89 12.79 16.07
C SER A 17 65.06 11.82 16.00
N VAL A 18 66.23 12.33 16.35
CA VAL A 18 67.41 11.49 16.54
C VAL A 18 67.42 10.96 17.98
N THR A 19 67.35 9.65 18.13
CA THR A 19 67.41 8.96 19.43
C THR A 19 68.86 8.97 19.92
N ASN A 20 69.12 9.32 21.17
CA ASN A 20 70.43 9.41 21.79
C ASN A 20 71.40 10.29 20.97
N PRO A 21 71.04 11.58 20.78
CA PRO A 21 71.91 12.51 20.04
C PRO A 21 73.26 12.63 20.76
N VAL A 22 74.33 12.59 19.97
CA VAL A 22 75.66 12.92 20.52
C VAL A 22 75.74 14.39 20.67
N GLN A 23 75.99 14.89 21.91
CA GLN A 23 76.20 16.29 22.18
C GLN A 23 77.36 16.84 21.34
N GLU A 24 77.24 18.08 20.91
CA GLU A 24 78.25 18.84 20.12
C GLU A 24 78.45 18.38 18.66
N LEU A 25 77.66 17.40 18.17
CA LEU A 25 77.71 17.03 16.75
C LEU A 25 76.56 17.69 16.00
N ALA A 26 76.90 18.36 14.90
CA ALA A 26 75.91 18.87 13.96
C ALA A 26 75.29 17.71 13.17
N TYR A 27 73.97 17.76 13.01
CA TYR A 27 73.24 16.81 12.17
C TYR A 27 72.79 17.49 10.88
N THR A 28 73.13 16.88 9.76
CA THR A 28 72.72 17.34 8.44
C THR A 28 71.59 16.49 7.93
N TRP A 29 70.52 17.13 7.47
CA TRP A 29 69.36 16.51 6.92
C TRP A 29 69.32 16.69 5.42
N SER A 30 68.90 15.68 4.69
CA SER A 30 68.71 15.70 3.24
C SER A 30 67.54 14.86 2.81
N THR A 31 67.02 15.14 1.63
CA THR A 31 65.98 14.34 0.96
C THR A 31 66.46 13.90 -0.41
N THR A 32 65.98 12.77 -0.88
CA THR A 32 66.26 12.28 -2.24
C THR A 32 65.38 12.97 -3.28
N ASP A 33 64.22 13.46 -2.86
CA ASP A 33 63.32 14.22 -3.74
C ASP A 33 62.58 15.32 -2.93
N GLY A 34 62.99 16.54 -3.12
CA GLY A 34 62.41 17.70 -2.48
C GLY A 34 61.03 18.13 -3.01
N ASN A 35 60.59 17.56 -4.14
CA ASN A 35 59.22 17.72 -4.65
C ASN A 35 58.21 16.81 -3.96
N VAL A 36 58.69 15.65 -3.52
CA VAL A 36 57.89 14.68 -2.74
C VAL A 36 57.82 15.08 -1.28
N ALA A 37 59.01 15.26 -0.67
CA ALA A 37 59.10 15.67 0.74
C ALA A 37 60.33 16.52 0.99
N SER A 38 60.20 17.62 1.73
CA SER A 38 61.30 18.42 2.23
C SER A 38 61.54 18.15 3.70
N VAL A 39 62.80 18.40 4.16
CA VAL A 39 63.15 18.26 5.57
C VAL A 39 63.93 19.45 6.04
N GLU A 40 63.56 19.98 7.18
CA GLU A 40 64.27 21.08 7.86
C GLU A 40 64.38 20.76 9.37
N ASN A 41 65.58 20.60 9.87
CA ASN A 41 65.86 20.25 11.28
C ASN A 41 65.05 19.06 11.82
N GLY A 42 64.86 18.06 10.98
CA GLY A 42 64.05 16.85 11.31
C GLY A 42 62.57 16.96 11.06
N LYS A 43 62.06 18.15 10.79
CA LYS A 43 60.64 18.32 10.39
C LYS A 43 60.49 18.07 8.91
N VAL A 44 59.81 16.97 8.59
CA VAL A 44 59.45 16.58 7.23
C VAL A 44 58.17 17.24 6.85
N THR A 45 58.06 17.79 5.65
CA THR A 45 56.85 18.32 5.05
C THR A 45 56.56 17.61 3.74
N ALA A 46 55.41 16.95 3.67
CA ALA A 46 54.95 16.26 2.48
C ALA A 46 54.44 17.28 1.44
N LYS A 47 55.02 17.29 0.22
CA LYS A 47 54.74 18.29 -0.82
C LYS A 47 53.99 17.71 -2.02
N GLY A 48 54.33 16.54 -2.47
CA GLY A 48 53.77 15.93 -3.66
C GLY A 48 53.71 14.41 -3.52
N GLU A 49 52.87 13.73 -4.30
CA GLU A 49 52.73 12.30 -4.32
C GLU A 49 54.02 11.63 -4.77
N GLY A 50 54.39 10.54 -4.10
CA GLY A 50 55.58 9.76 -4.40
C GLY A 50 56.23 9.20 -3.17
N SER A 51 57.52 8.80 -3.31
CA SER A 51 58.34 8.28 -2.24
C SER A 51 59.68 9.04 -2.21
N ALA A 52 60.09 9.47 -1.05
CA ALA A 52 61.40 10.12 -0.86
C ALA A 52 62.09 9.57 0.40
N ASP A 53 63.38 9.41 0.35
CA ASP A 53 64.20 9.03 1.50
C ASP A 53 64.73 10.28 2.21
N ILE A 54 64.42 10.40 3.47
CA ILE A 54 64.97 11.44 4.36
C ILE A 54 66.15 10.84 5.10
N SER A 55 67.32 11.40 4.88
CA SER A 55 68.55 11.00 5.53
C SER A 55 69.02 12.02 6.56
N VAL A 56 69.47 11.52 7.70
CA VAL A 56 70.16 12.30 8.71
C VAL A 56 71.54 11.75 8.94
N THR A 57 72.56 12.60 8.91
CA THR A 57 73.93 12.23 9.12
C THR A 57 74.64 13.18 10.10
N ASN A 58 75.50 12.61 10.89
CA ASN A 58 76.44 13.40 11.73
C ASN A 58 77.92 13.34 11.21
N GLY A 59 78.08 12.97 9.94
CA GLY A 59 79.40 12.80 9.30
C GLY A 59 80.03 11.45 9.51
N VAL A 60 79.55 10.66 10.49
CA VAL A 60 80.11 9.29 10.82
C VAL A 60 79.06 8.22 10.55
N LYS A 61 77.81 8.48 10.92
CA LYS A 61 76.69 7.55 10.72
C LYS A 61 75.56 8.25 10.00
N THR A 62 74.97 7.56 9.07
CA THR A 62 73.72 8.01 8.37
C THR A 62 72.59 7.04 8.67
N LYS A 63 71.41 7.59 8.92
CA LYS A 63 70.18 6.83 9.02
C LYS A 63 69.17 7.42 8.06
N THR A 64 68.42 6.55 7.41
CA THR A 64 67.41 6.90 6.42
C THR A 64 66.04 6.50 6.90
N VAL A 65 65.04 7.30 6.59
CA VAL A 65 63.59 7.04 6.80
C VAL A 65 62.88 7.24 5.47
N SER A 66 62.20 6.23 4.99
CA SER A 66 61.41 6.32 3.76
C SER A 66 60.09 7.01 4.04
N VAL A 67 59.80 8.04 3.28
CA VAL A 67 58.54 8.84 3.37
C VAL A 67 57.73 8.58 2.13
N ASN A 68 56.55 7.99 2.32
CA ASN A 68 55.59 7.74 1.27
C ASN A 68 54.49 8.80 1.36
N VAL A 69 54.32 9.60 0.33
CA VAL A 69 53.35 10.65 0.27
C VAL A 69 52.24 10.27 -0.70
N SER A 70 50.99 10.37 -0.28
CA SER A 70 49.82 10.18 -1.12
C SER A 70 48.93 11.41 -1.11
N LYS A 71 48.15 11.59 -2.17
CA LYS A 71 47.18 12.68 -2.25
C LYS A 71 46.07 12.53 -1.19
N ASN A 72 45.45 13.63 -0.87
CA ASN A 72 44.26 13.67 -0.03
C ASN A 72 43.03 13.20 -0.82
N GLN A 73 42.24 12.33 -0.23
CA GLN A 73 40.97 11.94 -0.82
C GLN A 73 39.93 13.04 -0.60
N ILE A 74 39.05 13.23 -1.57
CA ILE A 74 37.90 14.10 -1.45
C ILE A 74 36.72 13.30 -0.90
N ASN A 75 36.39 13.56 0.35
CA ASN A 75 35.22 12.98 1.01
C ASN A 75 34.08 14.00 1.00
N GLY A 76 32.91 13.63 0.45
CA GLY A 76 31.73 14.48 0.43
C GLY A 76 31.50 15.25 -0.88
N PHE A 77 32.29 15.00 -1.93
CA PHE A 77 31.97 15.51 -3.26
C PHE A 77 30.62 14.96 -3.71
N SER A 78 29.70 15.83 -4.02
CA SER A 78 28.32 15.48 -4.34
C SER A 78 27.79 16.37 -5.46
N MET A 79 26.78 15.86 -6.15
CA MET A 79 26.08 16.57 -7.21
C MET A 79 24.59 16.61 -6.91
N THR A 80 23.95 17.72 -7.20
CA THR A 80 22.50 17.86 -7.18
C THR A 80 22.02 18.47 -8.49
N VAL A 81 20.80 18.11 -8.88
CA VAL A 81 20.06 18.72 -9.98
C VAL A 81 18.90 19.46 -9.37
N LYS A 82 18.87 20.77 -9.55
CA LYS A 82 17.73 21.60 -9.18
C LYS A 82 16.85 21.73 -10.41
N GLU A 83 15.68 21.13 -10.31
CA GLU A 83 14.65 21.30 -11.33
C GLU A 83 14.11 22.73 -11.30
N PRO A 84 13.70 23.25 -12.45
CA PRO A 84 13.17 24.60 -12.53
C PRO A 84 11.86 24.73 -11.73
N SER A 85 11.53 25.93 -11.29
CA SER A 85 10.29 26.27 -10.58
C SER A 85 9.71 27.58 -11.15
N GLY A 86 8.39 27.60 -11.46
CA GLY A 86 7.71 28.76 -12.06
C GLY A 86 7.39 28.57 -13.54
N ASP A 87 6.91 29.61 -14.22
CA ASP A 87 6.33 29.51 -15.57
C ASP A 87 7.35 29.51 -16.72
N ASP A 88 8.57 29.97 -16.51
CA ASP A 88 9.60 30.00 -17.54
C ASP A 88 10.77 29.08 -17.18
N GLN A 89 10.69 27.84 -17.69
CA GLN A 89 11.51 26.73 -17.21
C GLN A 89 12.23 26.03 -18.36
N SER A 90 13.19 26.73 -18.94
CA SER A 90 14.03 26.20 -20.02
C SER A 90 15.37 25.65 -19.54
N SER A 91 15.59 25.50 -18.24
CA SER A 91 16.90 25.09 -17.73
C SER A 91 16.84 24.29 -16.44
N VAL A 92 17.81 23.41 -16.22
CA VAL A 92 18.11 22.81 -14.91
C VAL A 92 19.44 23.35 -14.39
N ILE A 93 19.57 23.50 -13.07
CA ILE A 93 20.83 23.91 -12.46
C ILE A 93 21.51 22.64 -11.91
N LEU A 94 22.69 22.36 -12.46
CA LEU A 94 23.58 21.31 -12.00
C LEU A 94 24.54 21.93 -10.97
N THR A 95 24.54 21.43 -9.74
CA THR A 95 25.42 21.92 -8.68
C THR A 95 26.32 20.82 -8.19
N ALA A 96 27.64 20.99 -8.35
CA ALA A 96 28.67 20.16 -7.73
C ALA A 96 29.22 20.87 -6.49
N LYS A 97 29.31 20.19 -5.36
CA LYS A 97 29.74 20.77 -4.08
C LYS A 97 30.53 19.78 -3.23
N GLY A 98 31.17 20.29 -2.18
CA GLY A 98 31.91 19.47 -1.22
C GLY A 98 33.40 19.35 -1.53
N LEU A 99 33.95 20.21 -2.41
CA LEU A 99 35.36 20.37 -2.58
C LEU A 99 35.96 21.27 -1.48
N PRO A 100 37.21 21.04 -1.05
CA PRO A 100 37.91 21.93 -0.12
C PRO A 100 38.05 23.37 -0.66
N ALA A 101 38.15 24.33 0.24
CA ALA A 101 38.25 25.74 -0.15
C ALA A 101 39.58 26.09 -0.87
N ASP A 102 40.64 25.31 -0.64
CA ASP A 102 41.95 25.45 -1.24
C ASP A 102 42.15 24.57 -2.48
N VAL A 103 41.07 24.08 -3.07
CA VAL A 103 41.11 23.28 -4.27
C VAL A 103 41.53 24.07 -5.50
N SER A 104 42.26 23.43 -6.40
CA SER A 104 42.54 23.90 -7.77
C SER A 104 42.23 22.79 -8.78
N GLY A 105 42.31 23.10 -10.06
CA GLY A 105 41.96 22.16 -11.12
C GLY A 105 40.58 22.46 -11.72
N ASN A 106 39.88 21.47 -12.20
CA ASN A 106 38.60 21.69 -12.90
C ASN A 106 37.50 20.77 -12.38
N VAL A 107 36.27 21.26 -12.42
CA VAL A 107 35.05 20.48 -12.36
C VAL A 107 34.42 20.45 -13.74
N ILE A 108 34.06 19.26 -14.18
CA ILE A 108 33.51 19.00 -15.52
C ILE A 108 32.17 18.32 -15.37
N PHE A 109 31.12 18.90 -15.98
CA PHE A 109 29.80 18.30 -16.02
C PHE A 109 29.57 17.55 -17.33
N TYR A 110 28.98 16.38 -17.22
CA TYR A 110 28.60 15.53 -18.34
C TYR A 110 27.14 15.11 -18.27
N ASP A 111 26.52 14.93 -19.43
CA ASP A 111 25.33 14.10 -19.60
C ASP A 111 25.81 12.65 -19.80
N VAL A 112 25.34 11.75 -18.96
CA VAL A 112 25.69 10.32 -19.00
C VAL A 112 24.47 9.44 -19.24
N THR A 113 23.39 10.04 -19.71
CA THR A 113 22.13 9.35 -20.04
C THR A 113 22.38 8.27 -21.09
N GLY A 114 21.84 7.07 -20.86
CA GLY A 114 22.00 5.95 -21.81
C GLY A 114 23.42 5.39 -21.92
N GLY A 115 24.31 5.72 -20.97
CA GLY A 115 25.67 5.21 -20.91
C GLY A 115 26.67 5.91 -21.85
N GLN A 116 26.25 6.93 -22.59
CA GLN A 116 27.12 7.80 -23.37
C GLN A 116 27.53 9.00 -22.51
N LYS A 117 28.81 9.39 -22.58
CA LYS A 117 29.35 10.52 -21.82
C LYS A 117 29.57 11.73 -22.74
N THR A 118 28.67 12.70 -22.63
CA THR A 118 28.71 13.95 -23.42
C THR A 118 29.14 15.10 -22.53
N LEU A 119 30.17 15.83 -22.94
CA LEU A 119 30.65 17.01 -22.23
C LEU A 119 29.57 18.12 -22.29
N LEU A 120 29.22 18.66 -21.14
CA LEU A 120 28.31 19.81 -21.03
C LEU A 120 29.05 21.10 -20.70
N TYR A 121 29.86 21.08 -19.66
CA TYR A 121 30.52 22.28 -19.16
C TYR A 121 31.79 21.94 -18.41
N LYS A 122 32.77 22.85 -18.45
CA LYS A 122 34.02 22.78 -17.69
C LYS A 122 34.29 24.11 -17.02
N ALA A 123 34.51 24.08 -15.71
CA ALA A 123 34.80 25.26 -14.91
C ALA A 123 36.06 25.02 -14.05
N GLU A 124 36.63 26.10 -13.52
CA GLU A 124 37.64 26.02 -12.45
C GLU A 124 37.00 25.44 -11.20
N ALA A 125 37.78 24.65 -10.48
CA ALA A 125 37.30 23.98 -9.26
C ALA A 125 37.14 25.04 -8.12
N ALA A 126 36.00 24.92 -7.45
CA ALA A 126 35.66 25.70 -6.27
C ALA A 126 34.84 24.86 -5.29
N ALA A 127 34.66 25.31 -4.06
CA ALA A 127 33.86 24.60 -3.04
C ALA A 127 32.45 24.22 -3.53
N THR A 128 31.90 25.07 -4.40
CA THR A 128 30.64 24.86 -5.12
C THR A 128 30.80 25.36 -6.55
N VAL A 129 30.36 24.56 -7.53
CA VAL A 129 30.35 24.96 -8.95
C VAL A 129 28.96 24.68 -9.47
N GLU A 130 28.38 25.65 -10.15
CA GLU A 130 27.06 25.57 -10.75
C GLU A 130 27.13 25.69 -12.28
N TYR A 131 26.26 24.99 -12.96
CA TYR A 131 26.07 25.09 -14.39
C TYR A 131 24.59 25.04 -14.73
N THR A 132 24.13 26.00 -15.49
CA THR A 132 22.77 26.03 -16.03
C THR A 132 22.75 25.28 -17.36
N TYR A 133 22.08 24.14 -17.38
CA TYR A 133 21.87 23.34 -18.59
C TYR A 133 20.53 23.72 -19.22
N GLU A 134 20.57 24.23 -20.43
CA GLU A 134 19.40 24.66 -21.19
C GLU A 134 19.07 23.64 -22.29
N THR A 135 17.77 23.42 -22.56
CA THR A 135 17.29 22.58 -23.64
C THR A 135 15.93 23.08 -24.13
N ASP A 136 15.62 22.79 -25.35
CA ASP A 136 14.35 23.09 -26.02
C ASP A 136 13.37 21.89 -26.05
N SER A 137 13.74 20.78 -25.45
CA SER A 137 12.92 19.55 -25.40
C SER A 137 12.74 19.05 -23.97
N LEU A 138 11.66 18.31 -23.73
CA LEU A 138 11.45 17.62 -22.46
C LEU A 138 12.60 16.64 -22.22
N LEU A 139 13.30 16.80 -21.11
CA LEU A 139 14.26 15.83 -20.64
C LEU A 139 13.51 14.75 -19.89
N GLY A 140 13.35 13.58 -20.41
CA GLY A 140 13.04 12.41 -19.57
C GLY A 140 14.01 12.33 -18.36
N ALA A 141 13.99 11.27 -17.60
CA ALA A 141 14.99 11.05 -16.55
C ALA A 141 16.40 11.05 -17.15
N LYS A 142 17.13 12.16 -17.02
CA LYS A 142 18.54 12.27 -17.43
C LYS A 142 19.46 12.03 -16.26
N GLN A 143 20.60 11.41 -16.55
CA GLN A 143 21.67 11.22 -15.61
C GLN A 143 22.81 12.18 -15.93
N PHE A 144 23.27 12.87 -14.93
CA PHE A 144 24.38 13.79 -15.01
C PHE A 144 25.53 13.32 -14.12
N GLU A 145 26.74 13.65 -14.52
CA GLU A 145 27.96 13.36 -13.77
C GLU A 145 28.79 14.62 -13.64
N ALA A 146 29.25 14.91 -12.44
CA ALA A 146 30.29 15.90 -12.18
C ALA A 146 31.61 15.18 -11.86
N VAL A 147 32.68 15.59 -12.51
CA VAL A 147 34.01 15.05 -12.32
C VAL A 147 34.95 16.16 -11.89
N TYR A 148 35.51 16.05 -10.70
CA TYR A 148 36.65 16.84 -10.30
C TYR A 148 37.94 16.19 -10.81
N SER A 149 38.79 16.91 -11.53
CA SER A 149 39.98 16.36 -12.18
C SER A 149 41.11 15.96 -11.23
N GLY A 150 41.05 16.39 -9.96
CA GLY A 150 42.17 16.33 -9.04
C GLY A 150 43.21 17.39 -9.32
N ASN A 151 44.22 17.48 -8.43
CA ASN A 151 45.40 18.30 -8.55
C ASN A 151 46.59 17.67 -7.86
N GLU A 152 47.66 18.41 -7.58
CA GLU A 152 48.82 17.86 -6.91
C GLU A 152 48.58 17.44 -5.46
N LYS A 153 47.60 18.09 -4.79
CA LYS A 153 47.23 17.83 -3.37
C LYS A 153 46.12 16.87 -3.19
N TYR A 154 45.16 16.87 -4.11
CA TYR A 154 43.87 16.10 -4.00
C TYR A 154 43.70 15.11 -5.14
N GLU A 155 43.17 13.93 -4.83
CA GLU A 155 42.72 12.96 -5.84
C GLU A 155 41.49 13.49 -6.57
N GLY A 156 41.23 12.96 -7.77
CA GLY A 156 40.00 13.19 -8.50
C GLY A 156 38.78 12.57 -7.78
N ALA A 157 37.62 13.14 -8.02
CA ALA A 157 36.35 12.66 -7.46
C ALA A 157 35.24 12.75 -8.50
N THR A 158 34.24 11.88 -8.35
CA THR A 158 33.09 11.80 -9.24
C THR A 158 31.81 11.77 -8.43
N ALA A 159 30.79 12.46 -8.89
CA ALA A 159 29.46 12.41 -8.32
C ALA A 159 28.40 12.40 -9.42
N THR A 160 27.29 11.70 -9.20
CA THR A 160 26.20 11.57 -10.16
C THR A 160 24.89 12.07 -9.55
N ALA A 161 24.01 12.60 -10.38
CA ALA A 161 22.65 12.95 -10.01
C ALA A 161 21.70 12.76 -11.19
N THR A 162 20.44 12.50 -10.88
CA THR A 162 19.37 12.36 -11.88
C THR A 162 18.42 13.54 -11.74
N GLY A 163 17.99 14.09 -12.86
CA GLY A 163 17.00 15.16 -12.90
C GLY A 163 16.10 15.04 -14.11
N SER A 164 14.93 15.63 -14.03
CA SER A 164 13.98 15.78 -15.13
C SER A 164 13.68 17.26 -15.34
N TYR A 165 13.20 17.60 -16.53
CA TYR A 165 13.07 18.96 -16.95
C TYR A 165 11.88 19.12 -17.92
N GLY A 166 11.21 20.24 -17.87
CA GLY A 166 10.08 20.58 -18.72
C GLY A 166 9.21 21.66 -18.10
N LYS A 167 8.55 22.43 -18.93
CA LYS A 167 7.59 23.45 -18.50
C LYS A 167 6.38 22.80 -17.83
N THR A 168 5.89 23.40 -16.78
CA THR A 168 4.61 23.03 -16.18
C THR A 168 3.51 23.90 -16.77
N GLN A 169 2.45 23.26 -17.23
CA GLN A 169 1.22 23.94 -17.65
C GLN A 169 0.06 23.12 -17.11
N ALA A 170 -0.62 23.68 -16.13
CA ALA A 170 -1.82 23.06 -15.56
C ALA A 170 -2.93 22.94 -16.61
N ILE A 171 -3.79 21.95 -16.45
CA ILE A 171 -5.04 21.84 -17.20
C ILE A 171 -6.20 22.08 -16.24
N THR A 172 -7.24 22.72 -16.71
CA THR A 172 -8.46 23.01 -15.94
C THR A 172 -9.69 22.65 -16.75
N ILE A 173 -10.74 22.21 -16.09
CA ILE A 173 -12.04 21.90 -16.70
C ILE A 173 -12.81 23.22 -16.86
N ASP A 174 -13.47 23.36 -18.01
CA ASP A 174 -14.43 24.44 -18.24
C ASP A 174 -15.81 24.02 -17.70
N GLY A 175 -16.17 24.57 -16.55
CA GLY A 175 -17.43 24.27 -15.85
C GLY A 175 -17.25 23.36 -14.62
N ASP A 176 -18.23 22.50 -14.38
CA ASP A 176 -18.29 21.66 -13.19
C ASP A 176 -17.22 20.53 -13.23
N VAL A 177 -16.58 20.31 -12.09
CA VAL A 177 -15.60 19.25 -11.89
C VAL A 177 -16.22 17.96 -11.33
N SER A 178 -17.53 17.93 -11.21
CA SER A 178 -18.27 16.74 -10.75
C SER A 178 -19.70 16.70 -11.26
N LYS A 179 -20.25 15.50 -11.33
CA LYS A 179 -21.67 15.26 -11.63
C LYS A 179 -22.21 14.16 -10.73
N GLU A 180 -23.43 14.36 -10.25
CA GLU A 180 -24.18 13.36 -9.51
C GLU A 180 -25.50 13.06 -10.22
N VAL A 181 -25.80 11.76 -10.37
CA VAL A 181 -27.05 11.23 -10.94
C VAL A 181 -27.49 10.01 -10.13
N THR A 182 -28.75 9.60 -10.28
CA THR A 182 -29.25 8.37 -9.64
C THR A 182 -29.63 7.36 -10.71
N TYR A 183 -29.07 6.15 -10.64
CA TYR A 183 -29.34 5.05 -11.57
C TYR A 183 -30.84 4.84 -11.78
N GLY A 184 -31.25 4.69 -13.04
CA GLY A 184 -32.63 4.39 -13.41
C GLY A 184 -33.60 5.57 -13.36
N THR A 185 -33.19 6.78 -12.97
CA THR A 185 -34.02 7.99 -13.08
C THR A 185 -34.03 8.53 -14.53
N GLU A 186 -34.90 9.45 -14.83
CA GLU A 186 -34.93 10.13 -16.13
C GLU A 186 -33.61 10.86 -16.37
N HIS A 187 -33.00 10.71 -17.56
CA HIS A 187 -31.77 11.38 -17.98
C HIS A 187 -30.50 10.99 -17.17
N TRP A 188 -30.54 9.93 -16.34
CA TRP A 188 -29.39 9.53 -15.52
C TRP A 188 -28.16 9.12 -16.36
N ASN A 189 -28.37 8.59 -17.55
CA ASN A 189 -27.35 8.09 -18.46
C ASN A 189 -27.15 8.97 -19.70
N ASP A 190 -27.60 10.23 -19.65
CA ASP A 190 -27.28 11.19 -20.68
C ASP A 190 -25.77 11.41 -20.78
N GLU A 191 -25.29 11.64 -21.99
CA GLU A 191 -23.88 11.90 -22.22
C GLU A 191 -23.44 13.21 -21.56
N ILE A 192 -22.38 13.13 -20.78
CA ILE A 192 -21.70 14.27 -20.16
C ILE A 192 -20.48 14.61 -21.02
N VAL A 193 -20.40 15.83 -21.48
CA VAL A 193 -19.26 16.33 -22.25
C VAL A 193 -18.44 17.24 -21.35
N ILE A 194 -17.17 16.86 -21.13
CA ILE A 194 -16.21 17.63 -20.33
C ILE A 194 -15.25 18.32 -21.30
N ALA A 195 -15.21 19.63 -21.28
CA ALA A 195 -14.27 20.44 -22.03
C ALA A 195 -13.17 20.99 -21.10
N LEU A 196 -11.99 21.25 -21.65
CA LEU A 196 -10.93 21.97 -20.95
C LEU A 196 -11.04 23.46 -21.23
N ALA A 197 -10.73 24.27 -20.22
CA ALA A 197 -10.66 25.71 -20.37
C ALA A 197 -9.42 26.09 -21.20
N ASP A 198 -9.59 27.06 -22.13
CA ASP A 198 -8.53 27.62 -22.97
C ASP A 198 -7.60 26.54 -23.56
N ILE A 199 -8.19 25.67 -24.39
CA ILE A 199 -7.61 24.42 -24.83
C ILE A 199 -6.25 24.57 -25.52
N GLU A 200 -6.10 25.59 -26.36
CA GLU A 200 -4.83 25.82 -27.10
C GLU A 200 -3.68 26.18 -26.16
N ASN A 201 -3.96 27.03 -25.17
CA ASN A 201 -2.96 27.44 -24.19
C ASN A 201 -2.77 26.40 -23.08
N THR A 202 -3.79 25.58 -22.84
CA THR A 202 -3.77 24.54 -21.80
C THR A 202 -3.02 23.29 -22.25
N LEU A 203 -3.28 22.79 -23.45
CA LEU A 203 -2.64 21.55 -23.93
C LEU A 203 -1.19 21.76 -24.39
N LYS A 204 -0.88 22.87 -25.05
CA LYS A 204 0.48 23.14 -25.56
C LYS A 204 1.07 21.98 -26.36
N GLY A 205 0.27 21.37 -27.26
CA GLY A 205 0.68 20.26 -28.08
C GLY A 205 0.77 18.90 -27.38
N ARG A 206 0.30 18.80 -26.13
CA ARG A 206 0.11 17.51 -25.44
C ARG A 206 -1.20 16.86 -25.88
N THR A 207 -1.25 15.52 -25.84
CA THR A 207 -2.46 14.76 -26.14
C THR A 207 -3.29 14.51 -24.89
N LEU A 208 -4.60 14.36 -25.04
CA LEU A 208 -5.47 13.99 -23.93
C LEU A 208 -5.47 12.47 -23.71
N ALA A 209 -5.47 12.08 -22.46
CA ALA A 209 -5.71 10.71 -22.03
C ALA A 209 -6.58 10.72 -20.78
N THR A 210 -7.22 9.61 -20.48
CA THR A 210 -8.04 9.44 -19.28
C THR A 210 -7.69 8.17 -18.53
N GLU A 211 -7.76 8.22 -17.21
CA GLU A 211 -7.71 7.06 -16.32
C GLU A 211 -8.94 7.08 -15.43
N VAL A 212 -9.55 5.92 -15.23
CA VAL A 212 -10.76 5.78 -14.40
C VAL A 212 -10.43 4.92 -13.19
N ALA A 213 -10.75 5.40 -12.01
CA ALA A 213 -10.59 4.68 -10.76
C ALA A 213 -11.77 4.93 -9.82
N PHE A 214 -12.02 4.01 -8.89
CA PHE A 214 -12.99 4.30 -7.83
C PHE A 214 -12.51 5.46 -6.97
N ALA A 215 -13.41 6.44 -6.78
CA ALA A 215 -13.25 7.45 -5.76
C ALA A 215 -13.60 6.86 -4.39
N GLN A 216 -13.00 7.38 -3.34
CA GLN A 216 -13.37 7.00 -1.97
C GLN A 216 -14.83 7.41 -1.71
N SER A 217 -15.62 6.47 -1.17
CA SER A 217 -17.00 6.69 -0.76
C SER A 217 -17.18 6.15 0.65
N GLU A 218 -17.66 7.00 1.55
CA GLU A 218 -18.01 6.62 2.91
C GLU A 218 -19.44 6.08 3.01
N ASP A 219 -20.30 6.42 2.04
CA ASP A 219 -21.75 6.18 2.12
C ASP A 219 -22.17 4.83 1.52
N ALA A 220 -21.45 4.30 0.54
CA ALA A 220 -21.80 3.03 -0.09
C ALA A 220 -20.58 2.32 -0.69
N PRO A 221 -20.44 1.00 -0.51
CA PRO A 221 -19.33 0.25 -1.10
C PRO A 221 -19.44 0.27 -2.62
N ASN A 222 -18.31 0.55 -3.30
CA ASN A 222 -18.21 0.33 -4.73
C ASN A 222 -18.19 -1.18 -5.02
N THR A 223 -18.83 -1.59 -6.12
CA THR A 223 -18.87 -2.98 -6.57
C THR A 223 -18.46 -3.08 -8.03
N GLY A 224 -17.93 -4.22 -8.44
CA GLY A 224 -17.46 -4.43 -9.80
C GLY A 224 -16.14 -3.71 -10.11
N LEU A 225 -16.01 -3.22 -11.33
CA LEU A 225 -14.85 -2.48 -11.83
C LEU A 225 -15.21 -1.00 -12.03
N ALA A 226 -14.26 -0.10 -11.81
CA ALA A 226 -14.49 1.34 -11.99
C ALA A 226 -14.90 1.69 -13.43
N GLU A 227 -14.34 0.99 -14.40
CA GLU A 227 -14.63 1.15 -15.84
C GLU A 227 -16.09 0.76 -16.19
N ASN A 228 -16.74 -0.03 -15.35
CA ASN A 228 -18.15 -0.40 -15.55
C ASN A 228 -19.13 0.67 -15.08
N VAL A 229 -18.69 1.66 -14.30
CA VAL A 229 -19.55 2.75 -13.81
C VAL A 229 -19.91 3.71 -14.94
N ALA A 230 -18.98 3.99 -15.85
CA ALA A 230 -19.23 4.82 -17.01
C ALA A 230 -18.36 4.42 -18.20
N ASN A 231 -18.87 4.62 -19.42
CA ASN A 231 -18.06 4.60 -20.63
C ASN A 231 -17.40 5.98 -20.76
N VAL A 232 -16.07 6.01 -20.75
CA VAL A 232 -15.26 7.23 -20.88
C VAL A 232 -14.45 7.16 -22.15
N ARG A 233 -14.58 8.17 -23.01
CA ARG A 233 -13.80 8.28 -24.25
C ARG A 233 -13.28 9.69 -24.46
N VAL A 234 -12.12 9.80 -25.08
CA VAL A 234 -11.56 11.07 -25.52
C VAL A 234 -11.93 11.30 -26.99
N GLU A 235 -12.44 12.47 -27.30
CA GLU A 235 -12.65 12.94 -28.67
C GLU A 235 -11.51 13.88 -29.07
N GLU A 236 -10.57 13.36 -29.85
CA GLU A 236 -9.33 14.10 -30.18
C GLU A 236 -9.57 15.31 -31.07
N SER A 237 -10.61 15.28 -31.92
CA SER A 237 -10.88 16.33 -32.89
C SER A 237 -11.23 17.67 -32.26
N ASN A 238 -11.88 17.66 -31.12
CA ASN A 238 -12.30 18.85 -30.37
C ASN A 238 -11.77 18.86 -28.91
N HIS A 239 -10.94 17.90 -28.57
CA HIS A 239 -10.28 17.76 -27.26
C HIS A 239 -11.28 17.74 -26.09
N THR A 240 -12.35 16.99 -26.25
CA THR A 240 -13.37 16.79 -25.20
C THR A 240 -13.34 15.36 -24.67
N ILE A 241 -13.80 15.20 -23.43
CA ILE A 241 -14.00 13.89 -22.81
C ILE A 241 -15.50 13.63 -22.71
N HIS A 242 -15.94 12.52 -23.25
CA HIS A 242 -17.31 12.06 -23.27
C HIS A 242 -17.50 10.97 -22.23
N VAL A 243 -18.45 11.16 -21.34
CA VAL A 243 -18.74 10.26 -20.22
C VAL A 243 -20.21 9.86 -20.27
N ILE A 244 -20.48 8.56 -20.42
CA ILE A 244 -21.84 8.02 -20.40
C ILE A 244 -21.96 7.11 -19.18
N PRO A 245 -22.75 7.50 -18.15
CA PRO A 245 -22.99 6.67 -16.98
C PRO A 245 -23.64 5.34 -17.37
N GLN A 246 -23.21 4.23 -16.77
CA GLN A 246 -23.69 2.89 -17.08
C GLN A 246 -24.19 2.12 -15.85
N ASN A 247 -23.54 2.28 -14.72
CA ASN A 247 -23.88 1.59 -13.47
C ASN A 247 -23.62 2.49 -12.27
N ALA A 248 -24.21 2.14 -11.12
CA ALA A 248 -24.00 2.85 -9.88
C ALA A 248 -22.54 2.72 -9.37
N GLY A 249 -22.02 3.80 -8.82
CA GLY A 249 -20.68 3.87 -8.26
C GLY A 249 -20.17 5.30 -8.22
N LYS A 250 -19.09 5.50 -7.51
CA LYS A 250 -18.38 6.78 -7.47
C LYS A 250 -16.99 6.61 -8.03
N ILE A 251 -16.70 7.31 -9.12
CA ILE A 251 -15.43 7.24 -9.82
C ILE A 251 -14.78 8.61 -9.94
N THR A 252 -13.45 8.60 -9.98
CA THR A 252 -12.63 9.73 -10.42
C THR A 252 -12.12 9.43 -11.82
N ILE A 253 -12.39 10.33 -12.74
CA ILE A 253 -11.84 10.35 -14.10
C ILE A 253 -10.68 11.32 -14.07
N LYS A 254 -9.46 10.79 -14.05
CA LYS A 254 -8.25 11.61 -14.16
C LYS A 254 -8.00 11.93 -15.61
N ILE A 255 -8.18 13.20 -15.98
CA ILE A 255 -7.90 13.73 -17.30
C ILE A 255 -6.46 14.18 -17.34
N LYS A 256 -5.68 13.68 -18.27
CA LYS A 256 -4.25 13.94 -18.43
C LYS A 256 -3.96 14.64 -19.71
N ALA A 257 -3.07 15.62 -19.67
CA ALA A 257 -2.38 16.15 -20.84
C ALA A 257 -1.00 15.50 -20.90
N VAL A 258 -0.79 14.60 -21.83
CA VAL A 258 0.39 13.74 -21.96
C VAL A 258 1.32 14.30 -23.04
N PRO A 259 2.58 14.60 -22.73
CA PRO A 259 3.54 15.08 -23.73
C PRO A 259 3.91 13.97 -24.72
N GLY A 260 3.91 14.31 -26.00
CA GLY A 260 4.52 13.49 -27.05
C GLY A 260 6.04 13.68 -27.13
N GLU A 261 6.69 12.95 -28.03
CA GLU A 261 8.12 13.11 -28.29
C GLU A 261 8.45 14.54 -28.73
N GLY A 262 9.47 15.13 -28.12
CA GLY A 262 9.88 16.52 -28.39
C GLY A 262 9.00 17.60 -27.75
N ASN A 263 7.96 17.24 -27.02
CA ASN A 263 7.15 18.22 -26.30
C ASN A 263 7.89 18.75 -25.07
N PHE A 264 7.82 20.06 -24.91
CA PHE A 264 8.52 20.78 -23.86
C PHE A 264 7.78 20.85 -22.50
N TYR A 265 6.51 20.47 -22.50
CA TYR A 265 5.65 20.53 -21.31
C TYR A 265 5.55 19.18 -20.62
N ARG A 266 5.59 19.20 -19.28
CA ARG A 266 5.35 18.01 -18.46
C ARG A 266 3.90 17.55 -18.54
N GLU A 267 3.67 16.29 -18.19
CA GLU A 267 2.33 15.79 -17.95
C GLU A 267 1.63 16.64 -16.88
N ALA A 268 0.37 16.96 -17.12
CA ALA A 268 -0.51 17.58 -16.14
C ALA A 268 -1.82 16.81 -16.07
N SER A 269 -2.49 16.86 -14.95
CA SER A 269 -3.78 16.21 -14.78
C SER A 269 -4.76 17.05 -13.99
N VAL A 270 -6.04 16.80 -14.23
CA VAL A 270 -7.16 17.32 -13.46
C VAL A 270 -8.16 16.18 -13.25
N ASP A 271 -8.81 16.16 -12.09
CA ASP A 271 -9.75 15.12 -11.73
C ASP A 271 -11.20 15.61 -11.94
N TYR A 272 -12.03 14.74 -12.51
CA TYR A 272 -13.47 14.88 -12.58
C TYR A 272 -14.13 13.75 -11.80
N THR A 273 -15.11 14.07 -10.95
CA THR A 273 -15.81 13.06 -10.14
C THR A 273 -17.22 12.82 -10.69
N LEU A 274 -17.50 11.55 -11.04
CA LEU A 274 -18.85 11.10 -11.35
C LEU A 274 -19.38 10.25 -10.20
N THR A 275 -20.57 10.60 -9.70
CA THR A 275 -21.31 9.80 -8.73
C THR A 275 -22.62 9.35 -9.36
N VAL A 276 -22.75 8.05 -9.57
CA VAL A 276 -24.02 7.42 -9.95
C VAL A 276 -24.56 6.73 -8.70
N LYS A 277 -25.55 7.36 -8.05
CA LYS A 277 -26.20 6.79 -6.87
C LYS A 277 -26.99 5.54 -7.22
N ARG A 278 -27.07 4.60 -6.30
CA ARG A 278 -27.96 3.44 -6.43
C ARG A 278 -29.41 3.86 -6.39
N GLN A 279 -30.23 3.16 -7.16
CA GLN A 279 -31.67 3.31 -7.07
C GLN A 279 -32.20 2.66 -5.79
N GLU A 280 -33.00 3.38 -5.04
CA GLU A 280 -33.66 2.84 -3.86
C GLU A 280 -34.80 1.91 -4.26
N VAL A 281 -34.87 0.78 -3.56
CA VAL A 281 -35.92 -0.22 -3.73
C VAL A 281 -36.66 -0.36 -2.42
N SER A 282 -37.99 -0.30 -2.49
CA SER A 282 -38.85 -0.55 -1.34
C SER A 282 -38.89 -2.04 -0.99
N PHE A 283 -39.09 -2.34 0.27
CA PHE A 283 -39.10 -3.67 0.85
C PHE A 283 -40.04 -4.67 0.13
N GLU A 284 -41.19 -4.18 -0.30
CA GLU A 284 -42.22 -4.95 -1.03
C GLU A 284 -41.81 -5.39 -2.43
N ASN A 285 -40.85 -4.69 -3.05
CA ASN A 285 -40.34 -5.02 -4.39
C ASN A 285 -39.25 -6.08 -4.42
N VAL A 286 -38.84 -6.57 -3.24
CA VAL A 286 -37.86 -7.65 -3.14
C VAL A 286 -38.56 -9.00 -3.25
N THR A 287 -38.09 -9.86 -4.13
CA THR A 287 -38.48 -11.26 -4.17
C THR A 287 -37.66 -12.03 -3.14
N TRP A 288 -38.27 -12.33 -1.99
CA TRP A 288 -37.60 -13.02 -0.88
C TRP A 288 -37.51 -14.52 -1.10
N ASN A 289 -36.37 -15.09 -0.82
CA ASN A 289 -36.15 -16.53 -0.83
C ASN A 289 -36.62 -17.16 0.48
N LYS A 290 -37.07 -18.41 0.42
CA LYS A 290 -37.34 -19.17 1.64
C LYS A 290 -36.05 -19.41 2.40
N ALA A 291 -36.10 -19.17 3.69
CA ALA A 291 -34.98 -19.37 4.60
C ALA A 291 -35.27 -20.53 5.56
N SER A 292 -34.26 -21.22 5.99
CA SER A 292 -34.40 -22.25 7.01
C SER A 292 -33.16 -22.31 7.90
N LYS A 293 -33.39 -22.64 9.17
CA LYS A 293 -32.30 -22.91 10.12
C LYS A 293 -32.64 -24.14 10.95
N VAL A 294 -31.64 -24.79 11.46
CA VAL A 294 -31.78 -25.79 12.51
C VAL A 294 -32.03 -25.07 13.84
N TYR A 295 -32.90 -25.59 14.67
CA TYR A 295 -33.18 -25.07 16.00
C TYR A 295 -31.90 -24.82 16.78
N ASP A 296 -31.76 -23.60 17.28
CA ASP A 296 -30.59 -23.12 18.03
C ASP A 296 -30.98 -22.21 19.24
N GLY A 297 -32.27 -22.16 19.56
CA GLY A 297 -32.82 -21.44 20.70
C GLY A 297 -32.92 -19.93 20.53
N ASN A 298 -32.58 -19.40 19.36
CA ASN A 298 -32.70 -17.97 19.07
C ASN A 298 -33.55 -17.70 17.81
N THR A 299 -33.87 -16.43 17.57
CA THR A 299 -34.72 -16.00 16.42
C THR A 299 -33.94 -15.47 15.24
N GLU A 300 -32.61 -15.34 15.36
CA GLU A 300 -31.78 -14.82 14.29
C GLU A 300 -31.75 -15.72 13.06
N ILE A 301 -31.85 -15.14 11.88
CA ILE A 301 -31.78 -15.88 10.62
C ILE A 301 -31.20 -15.00 9.51
N GLU A 302 -30.34 -15.56 8.67
CA GLU A 302 -29.98 -14.90 7.42
C GLU A 302 -31.12 -14.97 6.43
N LEU A 303 -31.47 -13.83 5.82
CA LEU A 303 -32.51 -13.75 4.81
C LEU A 303 -31.94 -13.23 3.50
N THR A 304 -32.26 -13.91 2.41
CA THR A 304 -31.84 -13.50 1.08
C THR A 304 -33.02 -13.17 0.18
N GLY A 305 -32.77 -12.34 -0.80
CA GLY A 305 -33.78 -11.99 -1.80
C GLY A 305 -33.13 -11.45 -3.08
N THR A 306 -33.97 -11.09 -4.04
CA THR A 306 -33.52 -10.55 -5.33
C THR A 306 -34.40 -9.40 -5.78
N VAL A 307 -33.77 -8.44 -6.46
CA VAL A 307 -34.43 -7.41 -7.26
C VAL A 307 -33.79 -7.46 -8.64
N ASN A 308 -34.59 -7.68 -9.67
CA ASN A 308 -34.08 -7.99 -11.00
C ASN A 308 -33.05 -9.17 -10.92
N THR A 309 -31.78 -8.93 -11.24
CA THR A 309 -30.71 -9.94 -11.16
C THR A 309 -29.79 -9.72 -9.96
N GLU A 310 -30.02 -8.68 -9.18
CA GLU A 310 -29.18 -8.37 -8.03
C GLU A 310 -29.66 -9.06 -6.77
N LYS A 311 -28.72 -9.50 -5.95
CA LYS A 311 -29.00 -10.25 -4.71
C LYS A 311 -28.91 -9.32 -3.51
N ILE A 312 -29.81 -9.50 -2.56
CA ILE A 312 -29.73 -8.91 -1.23
C ILE A 312 -29.52 -10.00 -0.21
N THR A 313 -28.61 -9.78 0.73
CA THR A 313 -28.39 -10.63 1.91
C THR A 313 -28.56 -9.78 3.16
N ILE A 314 -29.56 -10.12 3.95
CA ILE A 314 -29.75 -9.53 5.28
C ILE A 314 -29.02 -10.43 6.27
N PRO A 315 -27.99 -9.94 6.97
CA PRO A 315 -27.24 -10.73 7.91
C PRO A 315 -28.12 -11.15 9.11
N LYS A 316 -27.78 -12.27 9.73
CA LYS A 316 -28.63 -12.92 10.75
C LYS A 316 -28.96 -12.01 11.94
N GLU A 317 -28.05 -11.13 12.34
CA GLU A 317 -28.24 -10.16 13.44
C GLU A 317 -29.16 -9.00 13.07
N LYS A 318 -29.59 -8.91 11.84
CA LYS A 318 -30.50 -7.91 11.30
C LYS A 318 -31.86 -8.47 10.90
N ALA A 319 -32.07 -9.78 11.01
CA ALA A 319 -33.33 -10.42 10.69
C ALA A 319 -33.75 -11.43 11.79
N ALA A 320 -34.99 -11.35 12.21
CA ALA A 320 -35.50 -12.17 13.28
C ALA A 320 -36.81 -12.88 12.88
N ILE A 321 -36.86 -14.21 13.08
CA ILE A 321 -38.08 -15.02 12.92
C ILE A 321 -39.04 -14.64 14.08
N ALA A 322 -40.34 -14.70 13.82
CA ALA A 322 -41.38 -14.33 14.76
C ALA A 322 -41.37 -15.17 16.07
N GLY A 323 -40.92 -16.41 16.01
CA GLY A 323 -40.75 -17.28 17.17
C GLY A 323 -39.53 -18.17 17.01
N LYS A 324 -38.95 -18.62 18.15
CA LYS A 324 -37.74 -19.47 18.17
C LYS A 324 -38.05 -20.95 18.05
N ASP A 325 -39.32 -21.37 18.15
CA ASP A 325 -39.71 -22.78 18.25
C ASP A 325 -39.96 -23.39 16.86
N VAL A 326 -39.81 -24.70 16.77
CA VAL A 326 -40.15 -25.47 15.56
C VAL A 326 -41.67 -25.54 15.42
N VAL A 327 -42.19 -25.01 14.31
CA VAL A 327 -43.61 -25.03 14.01
C VAL A 327 -43.86 -25.57 12.60
N ALA A 328 -45.04 -26.13 12.37
CA ALA A 328 -45.40 -26.82 11.10
C ALA A 328 -45.47 -25.83 9.91
N GLN A 329 -45.78 -24.57 10.14
CA GLN A 329 -45.93 -23.57 9.10
C GLN A 329 -44.74 -22.60 9.08
N PRO A 330 -44.35 -22.11 7.90
CA PRO A 330 -43.32 -21.04 7.80
C PRO A 330 -43.72 -19.83 8.61
N GLN A 331 -42.74 -19.24 9.28
CA GLN A 331 -42.92 -18.07 10.12
C GLN A 331 -42.54 -16.77 9.37
N ASN A 332 -43.01 -15.66 9.89
CA ASN A 332 -42.63 -14.34 9.40
C ASN A 332 -41.21 -13.98 9.88
N VAL A 333 -40.53 -13.16 9.10
CA VAL A 333 -39.23 -12.59 9.47
C VAL A 333 -39.34 -11.08 9.50
N THR A 334 -38.92 -10.48 10.61
CA THR A 334 -38.81 -9.03 10.73
C THR A 334 -37.35 -8.62 10.45
N VAL A 335 -37.16 -7.68 9.54
CA VAL A 335 -35.85 -7.13 9.18
C VAL A 335 -35.66 -5.80 9.91
N ALA A 336 -34.48 -5.55 10.46
CA ALA A 336 -34.17 -4.27 11.10
C ALA A 336 -34.24 -3.12 10.09
N ALA A 337 -34.69 -1.93 10.52
CA ALA A 337 -34.66 -0.74 9.69
C ALA A 337 -33.22 -0.35 9.32
N GLY A 338 -33.03 0.15 8.10
CA GLY A 338 -31.70 0.55 7.60
C GLY A 338 -31.55 0.42 6.09
N ILE A 339 -30.34 0.69 5.61
CA ILE A 339 -29.98 0.57 4.21
C ILE A 339 -29.16 -0.72 4.03
N TYR A 340 -29.54 -1.52 3.04
CA TYR A 340 -28.85 -2.76 2.69
C TYR A 340 -28.46 -2.72 1.22
N TYR A 341 -27.17 -2.92 0.96
CA TYR A 341 -26.63 -2.88 -0.39
C TYR A 341 -26.79 -4.22 -1.09
N MET A 342 -27.19 -4.16 -2.36
CA MET A 342 -27.28 -5.35 -3.19
C MET A 342 -25.90 -5.74 -3.73
N THR A 343 -25.81 -6.99 -4.17
CA THR A 343 -24.60 -7.56 -4.74
C THR A 343 -24.93 -8.26 -6.07
N VAL A 344 -23.92 -8.32 -6.93
CA VAL A 344 -23.96 -9.05 -8.20
C VAL A 344 -22.83 -10.05 -8.22
N GLU A 345 -23.01 -11.20 -8.85
CA GLU A 345 -21.96 -12.23 -8.95
C GLU A 345 -20.81 -11.77 -9.85
N GLY A 346 -19.59 -12.16 -9.51
CA GLY A 346 -18.39 -11.84 -10.26
C GLY A 346 -18.00 -10.36 -10.16
N ASN A 347 -17.59 -9.77 -11.29
CA ASN A 347 -17.18 -8.39 -11.40
C ASN A 347 -18.34 -7.43 -11.77
N GLY A 348 -19.58 -7.87 -11.56
CA GLY A 348 -20.75 -7.03 -11.82
C GLY A 348 -20.89 -5.88 -10.83
N THR A 349 -21.52 -4.80 -11.28
CA THR A 349 -21.78 -3.62 -10.45
C THR A 349 -23.23 -3.63 -9.98
N ALA A 350 -23.45 -3.49 -8.67
CA ALA A 350 -24.79 -3.43 -8.10
C ALA A 350 -25.38 -2.02 -8.22
N ASN A 351 -26.57 -1.93 -8.74
CA ASN A 351 -27.26 -0.68 -9.07
C ASN A 351 -28.38 -0.30 -8.10
N TYR A 352 -28.74 -1.21 -7.19
CA TYR A 352 -29.83 -1.02 -6.25
C TYR A 352 -29.38 -1.07 -4.79
N GLN A 353 -30.14 -0.42 -3.94
CA GLN A 353 -30.07 -0.53 -2.48
C GLN A 353 -31.46 -0.68 -1.91
N LEU A 354 -31.62 -1.55 -0.91
CA LEU A 354 -32.86 -1.73 -0.19
C LEU A 354 -32.94 -0.75 0.97
N VAL A 355 -33.99 0.04 1.03
CA VAL A 355 -34.31 0.87 2.19
C VAL A 355 -35.42 0.17 2.99
N VAL A 356 -35.14 -0.15 4.24
CA VAL A 356 -36.07 -0.79 5.16
C VAL A 356 -36.53 0.23 6.20
N GLU A 357 -37.81 0.51 6.20
CA GLU A 357 -38.44 1.42 7.16
C GLU A 357 -39.11 0.65 8.31
N GLU A 358 -39.20 1.28 9.48
CA GLU A 358 -39.97 0.70 10.60
C GLU A 358 -41.45 0.54 10.24
N GLY A 359 -42.01 -0.63 10.54
CA GLY A 359 -43.41 -0.95 10.29
C GLY A 359 -43.73 -1.49 8.88
N GLN A 360 -42.77 -1.43 7.94
CA GLN A 360 -42.87 -2.05 6.60
C GLN A 360 -41.72 -3.04 6.37
N ASN A 361 -41.40 -3.83 7.38
CA ASN A 361 -40.19 -4.59 7.46
C ASN A 361 -40.41 -6.06 7.77
N VAL A 362 -41.59 -6.61 7.49
CA VAL A 362 -41.98 -8.00 7.77
C VAL A 362 -42.17 -8.79 6.50
N VAL A 363 -41.35 -9.83 6.31
CA VAL A 363 -41.55 -10.84 5.24
C VAL A 363 -42.44 -11.96 5.75
N GLN A 364 -43.54 -12.19 5.07
CA GLN A 364 -44.54 -13.14 5.49
C GLN A 364 -44.19 -14.59 5.10
N ASN A 365 -44.36 -15.54 6.03
CA ASN A 365 -44.28 -16.98 5.78
C ASN A 365 -43.03 -17.45 5.02
N VAL A 366 -41.86 -16.90 5.37
CA VAL A 366 -40.64 -17.12 4.60
C VAL A 366 -39.64 -18.05 5.30
N ALA A 367 -39.68 -18.16 6.63
CA ALA A 367 -38.68 -18.86 7.39
C ALA A 367 -39.22 -20.13 8.08
N THR A 368 -38.42 -21.17 8.10
CA THR A 368 -38.69 -22.42 8.83
C THR A 368 -37.56 -22.75 9.80
N ILE A 369 -37.93 -23.25 10.98
CA ILE A 369 -36.98 -23.84 11.91
C ILE A 369 -37.16 -25.34 11.84
N THR A 370 -36.11 -26.08 11.56
CA THR A 370 -36.12 -27.54 11.51
C THR A 370 -35.64 -28.10 12.84
N HIS A 371 -36.10 -29.29 13.15
CA HIS A 371 -35.66 -30.00 14.33
C HIS A 371 -34.14 -30.16 14.36
N ARG A 372 -33.56 -29.95 15.52
CA ARG A 372 -32.17 -30.25 15.77
C ARG A 372 -32.04 -31.71 16.17
N PRO A 373 -31.15 -32.50 15.57
CA PRO A 373 -30.93 -33.88 15.97
C PRO A 373 -30.34 -33.91 17.38
N LEU A 374 -30.92 -34.78 18.23
CA LEU A 374 -30.39 -35.13 19.52
C LEU A 374 -29.71 -36.51 19.41
N TYR A 375 -28.52 -36.60 19.97
CA TYR A 375 -27.78 -37.87 20.00
C TYR A 375 -27.87 -38.45 21.39
N LEU A 376 -28.51 -39.62 21.47
CA LEU A 376 -28.77 -40.33 22.72
C LEU A 376 -28.14 -41.73 22.64
N THR A 377 -27.58 -42.16 23.77
CA THR A 377 -27.12 -43.56 23.93
C THR A 377 -27.63 -44.08 25.27
N SER A 378 -27.73 -45.41 25.39
CA SER A 378 -28.03 -46.00 26.70
C SER A 378 -26.85 -45.78 27.65
N ALA A 379 -27.09 -45.19 28.80
CA ALA A 379 -26.03 -44.90 29.77
C ALA A 379 -25.53 -46.15 30.49
N ASN A 380 -26.43 -47.13 30.79
CA ASN A 380 -26.12 -48.44 31.33
C ASN A 380 -27.21 -49.43 30.96
N ALA A 381 -26.84 -50.64 30.65
CA ALA A 381 -27.77 -51.75 30.50
C ALA A 381 -28.10 -52.36 31.85
N GLU A 382 -28.70 -51.59 32.72
CA GLU A 382 -29.12 -52.10 34.01
C GLU A 382 -30.53 -52.71 33.95
N THR A 383 -30.66 -53.89 34.50
CA THR A 383 -31.93 -54.57 34.63
C THR A 383 -32.70 -53.89 35.79
N VAL A 384 -33.85 -53.30 35.48
CA VAL A 384 -34.74 -52.79 36.51
C VAL A 384 -35.39 -53.95 37.23
N SER A 385 -35.04 -54.13 38.50
CA SER A 385 -35.71 -55.13 39.34
C SER A 385 -36.85 -54.47 40.08
N LEU A 386 -38.07 -54.94 39.84
CA LEU A 386 -39.26 -54.44 40.53
C LEU A 386 -39.73 -55.45 41.56
N ALA A 387 -40.04 -54.96 42.76
CA ALA A 387 -40.78 -55.77 43.72
C ALA A 387 -42.25 -55.92 43.28
N TYR A 388 -42.86 -57.04 43.61
CA TYR A 388 -44.28 -57.26 43.29
C TYR A 388 -45.17 -56.17 43.86
N GLY A 389 -45.94 -55.48 42.95
CA GLY A 389 -46.81 -54.36 43.33
C GLY A 389 -46.21 -52.98 43.15
N GLN A 390 -44.97 -52.84 42.74
CA GLN A 390 -44.39 -51.56 42.34
C GLN A 390 -44.85 -51.16 40.94
N ASN A 391 -45.08 -49.87 40.76
CA ASN A 391 -45.43 -49.30 39.46
C ASN A 391 -44.16 -49.08 38.64
N LEU A 392 -44.08 -49.71 37.50
CA LEU A 392 -42.94 -49.61 36.58
C LEU A 392 -42.65 -48.16 36.18
N LYS A 393 -43.71 -47.41 35.90
CA LYS A 393 -43.58 -46.01 35.50
C LYS A 393 -42.88 -45.18 36.59
N THR A 394 -43.33 -45.27 37.85
CA THR A 394 -42.75 -44.56 38.98
C THR A 394 -41.28 -44.98 39.21
N ALA A 395 -41.00 -46.28 39.08
CA ALA A 395 -39.64 -46.77 39.26
C ALA A 395 -38.68 -46.25 38.15
N ILE A 396 -39.13 -46.09 36.92
CA ILE A 396 -38.34 -45.53 35.81
C ILE A 396 -38.20 -44.02 35.96
N GLU A 397 -39.27 -43.34 36.40
CA GLU A 397 -39.22 -41.87 36.70
C GLU A 397 -38.25 -41.52 37.82
N GLU A 398 -38.04 -42.39 38.76
CA GLU A 398 -37.07 -42.25 39.85
C GLU A 398 -35.63 -42.63 39.46
N MET A 399 -35.45 -43.31 38.35
CA MET A 399 -34.12 -43.69 37.84
C MET A 399 -33.47 -42.53 37.12
N THR A 400 -32.39 -42.04 37.66
CA THR A 400 -31.53 -41.08 36.98
C THR A 400 -30.46 -41.79 36.18
N GLY A 401 -30.18 -41.31 34.96
CA GLY A 401 -29.05 -41.79 34.16
C GLY A 401 -29.33 -42.94 33.23
N LEU A 402 -30.62 -43.24 32.90
CA LEU A 402 -31.00 -44.27 31.93
C LEU A 402 -30.58 -43.97 30.49
N VAL A 403 -30.49 -42.70 30.18
CA VAL A 403 -30.07 -42.21 28.88
C VAL A 403 -29.04 -41.13 29.06
N ALA A 404 -27.98 -41.21 28.35
CA ALA A 404 -26.95 -40.15 28.29
C ALA A 404 -26.94 -39.46 26.97
N LEU A 405 -26.68 -38.18 26.95
CA LEU A 405 -26.37 -37.45 25.73
C LEU A 405 -24.99 -37.88 25.22
N CYS A 406 -24.86 -38.03 23.93
CA CYS A 406 -23.60 -38.36 23.28
C CYS A 406 -23.33 -37.36 22.13
N ASN A 407 -22.10 -37.31 21.67
CA ASN A 407 -21.80 -36.64 20.43
C ASN A 407 -22.29 -37.44 19.21
N GLY A 408 -22.25 -36.86 18.02
CA GLY A 408 -22.69 -37.49 16.78
C GLY A 408 -21.97 -38.81 16.44
N ASN A 409 -20.89 -39.15 17.15
CA ASN A 409 -20.12 -40.41 17.01
C ASN A 409 -20.44 -41.43 18.10
N GLY A 410 -21.44 -41.16 18.96
CA GLY A 410 -21.91 -42.11 19.99
C GLY A 410 -21.07 -42.14 21.27
N ALA A 411 -20.10 -41.23 21.44
CA ALA A 411 -19.35 -41.15 22.69
C ALA A 411 -20.20 -40.46 23.79
N VAL A 412 -20.33 -41.10 24.95
CA VAL A 412 -21.07 -40.57 26.10
C VAL A 412 -20.31 -39.42 26.68
N GLU A 413 -20.99 -38.28 26.87
CA GLU A 413 -20.43 -37.07 27.50
C GLU A 413 -21.22 -36.76 28.77
N GLU A 414 -20.51 -36.38 29.83
CA GLU A 414 -21.17 -35.91 31.04
C GLU A 414 -21.89 -34.58 30.77
N VAL A 415 -23.13 -34.45 31.23
CA VAL A 415 -24.04 -33.31 30.94
C VAL A 415 -23.57 -31.95 31.54
N GLN A 416 -22.54 -31.93 32.35
CA GLN A 416 -21.98 -30.70 32.89
C GLN A 416 -20.79 -30.21 32.04
N GLY A 417 -21.01 -29.17 31.25
CA GLY A 417 -19.97 -28.49 30.47
C GLY A 417 -19.87 -28.87 29.00
N VAL A 418 -20.79 -29.66 28.51
CA VAL A 418 -20.80 -30.07 27.12
C VAL A 418 -21.26 -28.94 26.19
N ASN A 419 -20.55 -28.79 25.10
CA ASN A 419 -20.91 -27.82 24.06
C ASN A 419 -22.27 -28.23 23.46
N PRO A 420 -23.31 -27.37 23.50
CA PRO A 420 -24.62 -27.66 22.94
C PRO A 420 -24.58 -28.08 21.49
N SER A 421 -23.57 -27.69 20.73
CA SER A 421 -23.39 -28.08 19.33
C SER A 421 -23.11 -29.58 19.15
N GLU A 422 -22.62 -30.28 20.17
CA GLU A 422 -22.24 -31.70 20.09
C GLU A 422 -23.38 -32.63 20.53
N THR A 423 -24.15 -32.25 21.53
CA THR A 423 -25.27 -33.04 22.04
C THR A 423 -26.60 -32.74 21.37
N GLY A 424 -26.74 -31.57 20.76
CA GLY A 424 -28.01 -31.12 20.17
C GLY A 424 -28.87 -30.30 21.13
N LEU A 425 -28.54 -30.23 22.43
CA LEU A 425 -29.25 -29.35 23.38
C LEU A 425 -28.88 -27.88 23.14
N VAL A 426 -29.81 -26.99 23.40
CA VAL A 426 -29.61 -25.53 23.27
C VAL A 426 -30.03 -24.82 24.55
N GLY A 427 -29.13 -24.05 25.12
CA GLY A 427 -29.39 -23.23 26.28
C GLY A 427 -29.86 -24.04 27.51
N ASN A 428 -31.08 -23.77 27.99
CA ASN A 428 -31.68 -24.42 29.12
C ASN A 428 -32.69 -25.53 28.76
N ASP A 429 -32.66 -26.03 27.51
CA ASP A 429 -33.53 -27.11 27.07
C ASP A 429 -33.29 -28.37 27.92
N GLN A 430 -34.38 -29.03 28.31
CA GLN A 430 -34.34 -30.21 29.14
C GLN A 430 -34.93 -31.39 28.38
N ILE A 431 -34.36 -32.56 28.58
CA ILE A 431 -34.89 -33.81 28.08
C ILE A 431 -35.61 -34.52 29.22
N THR A 432 -36.88 -34.86 28.98
CA THR A 432 -37.63 -35.79 29.84
C THR A 432 -37.81 -37.09 29.13
N VAL A 433 -37.26 -38.17 29.66
CA VAL A 433 -37.48 -39.52 29.17
C VAL A 433 -38.73 -40.08 29.79
N LEU A 434 -39.75 -40.31 28.99
CA LEU A 434 -40.98 -40.91 29.46
C LEU A 434 -40.95 -42.41 29.12
N PRO A 435 -41.36 -43.30 30.03
CA PRO A 435 -41.48 -44.70 29.74
C PRO A 435 -42.55 -44.89 28.62
N GLY A 436 -42.16 -45.46 27.49
CA GLY A 436 -43.07 -45.77 26.38
C GLY A 436 -44.06 -46.87 26.81
N GLY A 437 -45.33 -46.55 26.84
CA GLY A 437 -46.37 -47.57 26.92
C GLY A 437 -46.61 -48.12 25.55
N ASP A 438 -46.53 -49.43 25.44
CA ASP A 438 -46.83 -50.34 24.35
C ASP A 438 -46.55 -49.94 22.86
N SER A 439 -46.32 -50.95 22.08
CA SER A 439 -45.77 -51.07 20.73
C SER A 439 -46.46 -50.32 19.58
N ALA A 440 -47.01 -49.16 19.82
CA ALA A 440 -47.52 -48.26 18.77
C ALA A 440 -46.67 -46.98 18.73
N GLY A 441 -45.54 -47.08 18.11
CA GLY A 441 -44.56 -46.06 17.76
C GLY A 441 -45.04 -44.62 17.66
N ASN A 442 -45.14 -43.95 18.78
CA ASN A 442 -45.14 -42.49 18.85
C ASN A 442 -44.32 -42.09 20.07
N SER A 443 -43.02 -42.01 19.87
CA SER A 443 -42.20 -41.24 20.75
C SER A 443 -42.31 -39.76 20.30
N ALA A 444 -43.23 -39.04 20.91
CA ALA A 444 -43.19 -37.57 20.84
C ALA A 444 -42.10 -37.12 21.82
N CYS A 445 -40.97 -36.68 21.31
CA CYS A 445 -40.12 -35.76 22.02
C CYS A 445 -40.80 -34.37 21.92
N GLU A 446 -41.38 -33.88 22.99
CA GLU A 446 -41.75 -32.47 23.17
C GLU A 446 -40.58 -31.68 23.74
#